data_fd8b8caa6f0829da3deee66cf42a1aa1
#
_entry.id   fd8b8caa6f0829da3deee66cf42a1aa1
#
_cell.length_a   1.000
_cell.length_b   1.000
_cell.length_c   1.000
_cell.angle_alpha   90.00
_cell.angle_beta   90.00
_cell.angle_gamma   90.00
#
_symmetry.space_group_name_H-M   'P 1'
#
loop_
_entity.id
_entity.type
_entity.pdbx_description
1 polymer ?
#
loop_
_entity_poly.entity_id
_entity_poly.type
_entity_poly.pdbx_seq_one_letter_code
_entity_poly.pdbx_strand_id
1 'polypeptide(L)'
;MSKLKLNLGLLILRFGFSIALMTHGYGKFLKVITGNFKFGDPIGIGVAPSLILASFGEFIAPIFIIIGWKTRLFSIFPASTMLVAFAIAHDGDPFSRKEKSLMYLIAFIVIYFIGPGKYTIDQE
;
A
#
# COMPACT_ATOMS: atom_id res chain seq x y z
N MET A 1 7.93 16.92 21.21
CA MET A 1 8.75 15.84 20.58
C MET A 1 9.83 16.49 19.73
N SER A 2 11.05 15.96 19.78
CA SER A 2 12.14 16.50 18.95
C SER A 2 11.90 16.18 17.47
N LYS A 3 12.49 17.01 16.60
CA LYS A 3 12.42 16.76 15.15
C LYS A 3 13.05 15.43 14.79
N LEU A 4 14.13 15.04 15.47
CA LEU A 4 14.79 13.76 15.22
C LEU A 4 13.85 12.59 15.51
N LYS A 5 13.19 12.60 16.66
CA LYS A 5 12.25 11.53 17.03
C LYS A 5 11.08 11.44 16.04
N LEU A 6 10.56 12.60 15.64
CA LEU A 6 9.48 12.64 14.65
C LEU A 6 9.93 12.04 13.31
N ASN A 7 11.09 12.47 12.82
CA ASN A 7 11.60 11.99 11.53
C ASN A 7 11.94 10.51 11.55
N LEU A 8 12.49 10.01 12.66
CA LEU A 8 12.76 8.57 12.82
C LEU A 8 11.45 7.77 12.87
N GLY A 9 10.44 8.29 13.59
CA GLY A 9 9.13 7.65 13.64
C GLY A 9 8.49 7.56 12.27
N LEU A 10 8.56 8.63 11.49
CA LEU A 10 8.02 8.64 10.12
C LEU A 10 8.78 7.69 9.20
N LEU A 11 10.09 7.58 9.36
CA LEU A 11 10.90 6.64 8.59
C LEU A 11 10.51 5.20 8.90
N ILE A 12 10.35 4.87 10.18
CA ILE A 12 9.92 3.53 10.62
C ILE A 12 8.52 3.22 10.08
N LEU A 13 7.62 4.17 10.16
CA LEU A 13 6.25 3.99 9.64
C LEU A 13 6.26 3.68 8.15
N ARG A 14 7.01 4.47 7.36
CA ARG A 14 7.12 4.27 5.91
C ARG A 14 7.73 2.92 5.57
N PHE A 15 8.88 2.61 6.15
CA PHE A 15 9.60 1.36 5.85
C PHE A 15 8.83 0.15 6.33
N GLY A 16 8.35 0.19 7.58
CA GLY A 16 7.67 -0.96 8.18
C GLY A 16 6.43 -1.37 7.40
N PHE A 17 5.53 -0.45 7.15
CA PHE A 17 4.29 -0.76 6.45
C PHE A 17 4.50 -1.01 4.96
N SER A 18 5.42 -0.29 4.33
CA SER A 18 5.71 -0.50 2.90
C SER A 18 6.35 -1.85 2.65
N ILE A 19 7.35 -2.23 3.44
CA ILE A 19 8.01 -3.54 3.30
C ILE A 19 7.03 -4.66 3.60
N ALA A 20 6.25 -4.54 4.67
CA ALA A 20 5.26 -5.56 5.03
C ALA A 20 4.21 -5.73 3.93
N LEU A 21 3.73 -4.62 3.36
CA LEU A 21 2.75 -4.70 2.27
C LEU A 21 3.36 -5.34 1.02
N MET A 22 4.62 -5.04 0.71
CA MET A 22 5.30 -5.63 -0.44
C MET A 22 5.40 -7.15 -0.34
N THR A 23 5.48 -7.72 0.85
CA THR A 23 5.47 -9.18 1.01
C THR A 23 4.15 -9.77 0.54
N HIS A 24 3.05 -9.04 0.67
CA HIS A 24 1.75 -9.47 0.14
C HIS A 24 1.60 -9.17 -1.34
N GLY A 25 2.14 -8.04 -1.80
CA GLY A 25 2.06 -7.63 -3.20
C GLY A 25 3.01 -8.39 -4.13
N TYR A 26 4.05 -9.01 -3.59
CA TYR A 26 5.05 -9.71 -4.39
C TYR A 26 4.45 -10.83 -5.23
N GLY A 27 3.59 -11.64 -4.64
CA GLY A 27 2.92 -12.72 -5.36
C GLY A 27 2.03 -12.21 -6.50
N LYS A 28 1.34 -11.09 -6.27
CA LYS A 28 0.53 -10.45 -7.31
C LYS A 28 1.39 -9.91 -8.45
N PHE A 29 2.51 -9.30 -8.11
CA PHE A 29 3.48 -8.81 -9.10
C PHE A 29 4.02 -9.97 -9.97
N LEU A 30 4.38 -11.09 -9.34
CA LEU A 30 4.82 -12.28 -10.08
C LEU A 30 3.74 -12.81 -11.01
N LYS A 31 2.48 -12.80 -10.60
CA LYS A 31 1.37 -13.21 -11.47
C LYS A 31 1.28 -12.32 -12.71
N VAL A 32 1.47 -11.02 -12.56
CA VAL A 32 1.44 -10.09 -13.69
C VAL A 32 2.56 -10.39 -14.68
N ILE A 33 3.80 -10.49 -14.20
CA ILE A 33 4.96 -10.68 -15.11
C ILE A 33 5.02 -12.07 -15.74
N THR A 34 4.37 -13.07 -15.13
CA THR A 34 4.31 -14.43 -15.68
C THR A 34 3.05 -14.69 -16.50
N GLY A 35 2.16 -13.69 -16.61
CA GLY A 35 0.92 -13.84 -17.38
C GLY A 35 -0.16 -14.66 -16.71
N ASN A 36 -0.05 -14.92 -15.42
CA ASN A 36 -1.05 -15.68 -14.67
C ASN A 36 -2.06 -14.71 -14.03
N PHE A 37 -3.15 -14.43 -14.73
CA PHE A 37 -4.15 -13.45 -14.27
C PHE A 37 -5.30 -14.10 -13.48
N LYS A 38 -5.03 -15.17 -12.73
CA LYS A 38 -6.02 -15.72 -11.80
C LYS A 38 -6.14 -14.82 -10.58
N PHE A 39 -7.23 -14.07 -10.52
CA PHE A 39 -7.45 -13.07 -9.47
C PHE A 39 -8.93 -12.72 -9.44
N GLY A 40 -9.37 -11.99 -8.40
CA GLY A 40 -10.72 -11.49 -8.32
C GLY A 40 -10.94 -10.23 -9.15
N ASP A 41 -12.19 -9.81 -9.22
CA ASP A 41 -12.58 -8.58 -9.91
C ASP A 41 -13.53 -7.78 -9.00
N PRO A 42 -13.00 -7.24 -7.87
CA PRO A 42 -13.86 -6.65 -6.84
C PRO A 42 -14.64 -5.42 -7.28
N ILE A 43 -14.12 -4.65 -8.25
CA ILE A 43 -14.79 -3.42 -8.70
C ILE A 43 -15.33 -3.53 -10.13
N GLY A 44 -15.29 -4.71 -10.72
CA GLY A 44 -15.95 -4.96 -12.02
C GLY A 44 -15.25 -4.39 -13.23
N ILE A 45 -13.93 -4.17 -13.16
CA ILE A 45 -13.15 -3.62 -14.29
C ILE A 45 -12.43 -4.69 -15.10
N GLY A 46 -12.55 -5.94 -14.70
CA GLY A 46 -11.87 -7.07 -15.32
C GLY A 46 -10.80 -7.64 -14.42
N VAL A 47 -10.51 -8.94 -14.58
CA VAL A 47 -9.53 -9.63 -13.72
C VAL A 47 -8.12 -9.10 -13.96
N ALA A 48 -7.70 -8.93 -15.22
CA ALA A 48 -6.36 -8.45 -15.54
C ALA A 48 -6.13 -7.02 -15.05
N PRO A 49 -7.01 -6.02 -15.33
CA PRO A 49 -6.84 -4.68 -14.76
C PRO A 49 -6.86 -4.68 -13.23
N SER A 50 -7.71 -5.49 -12.59
CA SER A 50 -7.77 -5.57 -11.13
C SER A 50 -6.46 -6.07 -10.56
N LEU A 51 -5.87 -7.11 -11.13
CA LEU A 51 -4.59 -7.65 -10.68
C LEU A 51 -3.45 -6.66 -10.90
N ILE A 52 -3.41 -5.99 -12.04
CA ILE A 52 -2.38 -5.00 -12.35
C ILE A 52 -2.44 -3.83 -11.36
N LEU A 53 -3.63 -3.32 -11.08
CA LEU A 53 -3.80 -2.22 -10.11
C LEU A 53 -3.43 -2.66 -8.69
N ALA A 54 -3.82 -3.86 -8.27
CA ALA A 54 -3.47 -4.39 -6.96
C ALA A 54 -1.96 -4.59 -6.84
N SER A 55 -1.32 -5.15 -7.86
CA SER A 55 0.14 -5.32 -7.91
C SER A 55 0.85 -3.97 -7.81
N PHE A 56 0.39 -2.97 -8.54
CA PHE A 56 0.96 -1.63 -8.48
C PHE A 56 0.83 -1.03 -7.08
N GLY A 57 -0.36 -1.08 -6.48
CA GLY A 57 -0.62 -0.49 -5.18
C GLY A 57 0.09 -1.20 -4.03
N GLU A 58 0.29 -2.51 -4.14
CA GLU A 58 0.85 -3.31 -3.04
C GLU A 58 2.32 -3.63 -3.20
N PHE A 59 2.91 -3.45 -4.36
CA PHE A 59 4.32 -3.76 -4.60
C PHE A 59 5.09 -2.57 -5.16
N ILE A 60 4.63 -1.95 -6.22
CA ILE A 60 5.37 -0.88 -6.90
C ILE A 60 5.30 0.44 -6.11
N ALA A 61 4.10 0.89 -5.76
CA ALA A 61 3.94 2.16 -5.03
C ALA A 61 4.69 2.17 -3.69
N PRO A 62 4.69 1.08 -2.89
CA PRO A 62 5.48 1.05 -1.66
C PRO A 62 6.98 1.28 -1.87
N ILE A 63 7.55 0.88 -3.01
CA ILE A 63 8.97 1.14 -3.30
C ILE A 63 9.24 2.64 -3.28
N PHE A 64 8.39 3.45 -3.92
CA PHE A 64 8.54 4.90 -3.96
C PHE A 64 8.33 5.53 -2.59
N ILE A 65 7.46 4.95 -1.76
CA ILE A 65 7.26 5.40 -0.38
C ILE A 65 8.51 5.13 0.46
N ILE A 66 9.16 3.97 0.27
CA ILE A 66 10.39 3.63 0.97
C ILE A 66 11.50 4.64 0.67
N ILE A 67 11.72 4.95 -0.60
CA ILE A 67 12.77 5.90 -0.98
C ILE A 67 12.36 7.36 -0.73
N GLY A 68 11.08 7.61 -0.49
CA GLY A 68 10.59 8.95 -0.20
C GLY A 68 10.49 9.84 -1.43
N TRP A 69 10.07 9.27 -2.56
CA TRP A 69 9.80 10.04 -3.78
C TRP A 69 8.31 10.16 -3.98
N LYS A 70 7.82 11.42 -3.96
CA LYS A 70 6.39 11.73 -4.08
C LYS A 70 5.55 10.87 -3.14
N THR A 71 5.96 10.81 -1.88
CA THR A 71 5.41 9.88 -0.88
C THR A 71 3.91 10.02 -0.72
N ARG A 72 3.40 11.26 -0.64
CA ARG A 72 1.95 11.47 -0.50
C ARG A 72 1.19 10.95 -1.71
N LEU A 73 1.68 11.23 -2.92
CA LEU A 73 1.04 10.73 -4.13
C LEU A 73 0.99 9.21 -4.15
N PHE A 74 2.14 8.57 -3.91
CA PHE A 74 2.22 7.11 -4.00
C PHE A 74 1.51 6.40 -2.84
N SER A 75 1.26 7.06 -1.71
CA SER A 75 0.48 6.47 -0.62
C SER A 75 -1.00 6.31 -0.97
N ILE A 76 -1.51 7.07 -1.92
CA ILE A 76 -2.89 6.95 -2.39
C ILE A 76 -3.16 5.55 -2.98
N PHE A 77 -2.20 4.97 -3.66
CA PHE A 77 -2.38 3.68 -4.34
C PHE A 77 -2.54 2.51 -3.36
N PRO A 78 -1.64 2.29 -2.38
CA PRO A 78 -1.87 1.26 -1.38
C PRO A 78 -3.09 1.53 -0.51
N ALA A 79 -3.38 2.80 -0.18
CA ALA A 79 -4.58 3.14 0.57
C ALA A 79 -5.84 2.74 -0.20
N SER A 80 -5.90 3.06 -1.50
CA SER A 80 -7.04 2.70 -2.35
C SER A 80 -7.19 1.19 -2.49
N THR A 81 -6.09 0.48 -2.70
CA THR A 81 -6.09 -0.98 -2.81
C THR A 81 -6.59 -1.63 -1.51
N MET A 82 -6.14 -1.13 -0.37
CA MET A 82 -6.56 -1.67 0.92
C MET A 82 -8.00 -1.31 1.26
N LEU A 83 -8.49 -0.15 0.82
CA LEU A 83 -9.90 0.21 0.98
C LEU A 83 -10.80 -0.76 0.19
N VAL A 84 -10.44 -1.07 -1.05
CA VAL A 84 -11.17 -2.04 -1.86
C VAL A 84 -11.13 -3.42 -1.22
N ALA A 85 -9.96 -3.83 -0.72
CA ALA A 85 -9.82 -5.12 -0.05
C ALA A 85 -10.70 -5.20 1.20
N PHE A 86 -10.71 -4.17 2.02
CA PHE A 86 -11.46 -4.15 3.28
C PHE A 86 -12.97 -4.05 3.02
N ALA A 87 -13.39 -3.10 2.19
CA ALA A 87 -14.81 -2.76 2.06
C ALA A 87 -15.56 -3.60 1.02
N ILE A 88 -14.85 -4.11 0.01
CA ILE A 88 -15.49 -4.78 -1.14
C ILE A 88 -15.06 -6.24 -1.25
N ALA A 89 -13.77 -6.51 -1.40
CA ALA A 89 -13.28 -7.87 -1.66
C ALA A 89 -13.55 -8.81 -0.49
N HIS A 90 -13.52 -8.32 0.75
CA HIS A 90 -13.79 -9.08 1.96
C HIS A 90 -15.13 -8.74 2.59
N ASP A 91 -16.05 -8.16 1.82
CA ASP A 91 -17.38 -7.85 2.30
C ASP A 91 -18.09 -9.13 2.76
N GLY A 92 -18.66 -9.08 3.97
CA GLY A 92 -19.29 -10.26 4.57
C GLY A 92 -18.34 -11.20 5.30
N ASP A 93 -17.03 -11.03 5.17
CA ASP A 93 -16.06 -11.83 5.90
C ASP A 93 -15.96 -11.38 7.36
N PRO A 94 -15.58 -12.28 8.29
CA PRO A 94 -15.33 -11.86 9.67
C PRO A 94 -14.17 -10.88 9.74
N PHE A 95 -14.19 -10.01 10.75
CA PHE A 95 -13.19 -8.96 10.92
C PHE A 95 -11.76 -9.50 10.92
N SER A 96 -11.54 -10.68 11.48
CA SER A 96 -10.21 -11.30 11.52
C SER A 96 -9.59 -11.52 10.14
N ARG A 97 -10.38 -11.62 9.08
CA ARG A 97 -9.89 -11.80 7.71
C ARG A 97 -9.58 -10.47 7.00
N LYS A 98 -10.15 -9.37 7.49
CA LYS A 98 -9.98 -8.06 6.85
C LYS A 98 -9.27 -7.03 7.73
N GLU A 99 -8.88 -7.43 8.94
CA GLU A 99 -8.17 -6.55 9.87
C GLU A 99 -6.87 -6.03 9.28
N LYS A 100 -6.12 -6.88 8.60
CA LYS A 100 -4.85 -6.50 7.97
C LYS A 100 -5.05 -5.37 6.94
N SER A 101 -6.06 -5.50 6.08
CA SER A 101 -6.38 -4.46 5.10
C SER A 101 -6.70 -3.14 5.78
N LEU A 102 -7.44 -3.17 6.88
CA LEU A 102 -7.76 -1.99 7.66
C LEU A 102 -6.51 -1.34 8.25
N MET A 103 -5.60 -2.15 8.82
CA MET A 103 -4.35 -1.64 9.40
C MET A 103 -3.48 -0.95 8.35
N TYR A 104 -3.32 -1.56 7.17
CA TYR A 104 -2.58 -0.94 6.07
C TYR A 104 -3.26 0.33 5.58
N LEU A 105 -4.58 0.31 5.44
CA LEU A 105 -5.36 1.48 5.02
C LEU A 105 -5.09 2.66 5.96
N ILE A 106 -5.19 2.44 7.26
CA ILE A 106 -4.94 3.48 8.26
C ILE A 106 -3.52 4.02 8.14
N ALA A 107 -2.53 3.13 8.03
CA ALA A 107 -1.12 3.53 7.94
C ALA A 107 -0.86 4.42 6.73
N PHE A 108 -1.37 4.06 5.55
CA PHE A 108 -1.12 4.84 4.34
C PHE A 108 -1.94 6.13 4.29
N ILE A 109 -3.10 6.17 4.92
CA ILE A 109 -3.84 7.43 5.11
C ILE A 109 -3.02 8.38 6.00
N VAL A 110 -2.45 7.88 7.09
CA VAL A 110 -1.60 8.68 7.98
C VAL A 110 -0.38 9.21 7.22
N ILE A 111 0.29 8.37 6.45
CA ILE A 111 1.44 8.78 5.64
C ILE A 111 1.04 9.89 4.65
N TYR A 112 -0.12 9.77 4.03
CA TYR A 112 -0.63 10.80 3.13
C TYR A 112 -0.76 12.17 3.83
N PHE A 113 -1.32 12.18 5.04
CA PHE A 113 -1.57 13.44 5.74
C PHE A 113 -0.32 14.06 6.35
N ILE A 114 0.53 13.26 7.01
CA ILE A 114 1.69 13.82 7.71
C ILE A 114 2.96 13.86 6.84
N GLY A 115 2.95 13.15 5.71
CA GLY A 115 4.08 13.15 4.78
C GLY A 115 5.20 12.22 5.21
N PRO A 116 6.33 12.27 4.47
CA PRO A 116 7.41 11.27 4.61
C PRO A 116 8.43 11.57 5.71
N GLY A 117 8.45 12.78 6.26
CA GLY A 117 9.52 13.22 7.14
C GLY A 117 10.74 13.69 6.36
N LYS A 118 11.88 13.80 7.06
CA LYS A 118 13.11 14.37 6.51
C LYS A 118 13.88 13.40 5.59
N TYR A 119 13.83 12.11 5.89
CA TYR A 119 14.67 11.12 5.21
C TYR A 119 14.06 10.66 3.89
N THR A 120 14.12 11.53 2.91
CA THR A 120 13.51 11.34 1.59
C THR A 120 14.44 11.86 0.51
N ILE A 121 14.23 11.44 -0.74
CA ILE A 121 15.04 11.91 -1.85
C ILE A 121 14.53 13.20 -2.47
N ASP A 122 13.24 13.55 -2.33
CA ASP A 122 12.69 14.74 -2.98
C ASP A 122 12.26 15.85 -2.00
N GLN A 123 12.37 15.65 -0.72
CA GLN A 123 12.10 16.68 0.28
C GLN A 123 10.69 17.30 0.17
N GLU A 124 9.71 16.53 -0.24
CA GLU A 124 8.35 17.07 -0.36
C GLU A 124 7.71 17.42 0.98
#